data_d692fdd908e91e6e3da4d0db44f38ce8
#
_entry.id   d692fdd908e91e6e3da4d0db44f38ce8
#
_cell.length_a   1.000
_cell.length_b   1.000
_cell.length_c   1.000
_cell.angle_alpha   90.00
_cell.angle_beta   90.00
_cell.angle_gamma   90.00
#
_symmetry.space_group_name_H-M   'P 1'
#
loop_
_entity.id
_entity.type
_entity.pdbx_description
1 polymer ?
#
loop_
_entity_poly.entity_id
_entity_poly.type
_entity_poly.pdbx_seq_one_letter_code
_entity_poly.pdbx_strand_id
1 'polypeptide(L)'
;MRVVEYGLPGLPENQERYRLMTTLLDPVQAPALELATIYHERWEVESVFDELKTHLAQRRRTLRSKTPDGVRQEFYGWVLMHYAVCWLMHEAASKYRLRQRKLSFTGHIQLFRRAQPRSGAFSPSAAKTAQALV
;
A
#
# COMPACT_ATOMS: atom_id res chain seq x y z
N MET A 1 -16.83 -9.18 26.54
CA MET A 1 -16.57 -9.29 25.09
C MET A 1 -17.89 -9.09 24.37
N ARG A 2 -17.93 -8.28 23.33
CA ARG A 2 -19.10 -7.99 22.51
C ARG A 2 -18.94 -8.67 21.15
N VAL A 3 -20.04 -9.25 20.64
CA VAL A 3 -20.08 -9.85 19.28
C VAL A 3 -20.95 -8.97 18.40
N VAL A 4 -20.42 -8.57 17.26
CA VAL A 4 -21.14 -7.86 16.20
C VAL A 4 -21.34 -8.82 15.05
N GLU A 5 -22.58 -9.05 14.67
CA GLU A 5 -22.93 -9.89 13.51
C GLU A 5 -23.42 -9.00 12.37
N TYR A 6 -22.85 -9.17 11.16
CA TYR A 6 -23.22 -8.38 10.01
C TYR A 6 -23.16 -9.21 8.71
N GLY A 7 -23.95 -8.81 7.72
CA GLY A 7 -23.92 -9.35 6.37
C GLY A 7 -23.40 -8.30 5.38
N LEU A 8 -22.87 -8.74 4.25
CA LEU A 8 -22.46 -7.84 3.17
C LEU A 8 -23.63 -7.61 2.22
N PRO A 9 -23.94 -6.35 1.86
CA PRO A 9 -25.02 -6.05 0.92
C PRO A 9 -24.69 -6.64 -0.46
N GLY A 10 -25.66 -7.26 -1.09
CA GLY A 10 -25.54 -7.87 -2.43
C GLY A 10 -25.16 -9.35 -2.45
N LEU A 11 -24.97 -9.98 -1.29
CA LEU A 11 -24.85 -11.44 -1.17
C LEU A 11 -26.22 -12.08 -0.88
N PRO A 12 -26.49 -13.30 -1.38
CA PRO A 12 -27.72 -14.02 -1.05
C PRO A 12 -27.87 -14.20 0.47
N GLU A 13 -29.09 -14.13 0.99
CA GLU A 13 -29.40 -14.26 2.44
C GLU A 13 -28.88 -15.56 3.09
N ASN A 14 -28.54 -16.57 2.30
CA ASN A 14 -28.00 -17.85 2.78
C ASN A 14 -26.45 -17.87 2.89
N GLN A 15 -25.76 -16.76 2.62
CA GLN A 15 -24.31 -16.72 2.77
C GLN A 15 -23.92 -16.31 4.20
N GLU A 16 -22.73 -16.78 4.60
CA GLU A 16 -22.17 -16.68 5.94
C GLU A 16 -22.25 -15.27 6.52
N ARG A 17 -22.86 -15.15 7.69
CA ARG A 17 -22.82 -13.93 8.48
C ARG A 17 -21.44 -13.80 9.12
N TYR A 18 -20.85 -12.64 8.97
CA TYR A 18 -19.58 -12.32 9.61
C TYR A 18 -19.81 -12.02 11.09
N ARG A 19 -18.96 -12.57 11.95
CA ARG A 19 -18.97 -12.32 13.38
C ARG A 19 -17.67 -11.66 13.81
N LEU A 20 -17.76 -10.42 14.26
CA LEU A 20 -16.63 -9.66 14.78
C LEU A 20 -16.69 -9.65 16.30
N MET A 21 -15.65 -10.14 16.95
CA MET A 21 -15.50 -10.06 18.41
C MET A 21 -14.66 -8.83 18.77
N THR A 22 -15.15 -8.04 19.72
CA THR A 22 -14.47 -6.81 20.15
C THR A 22 -14.47 -6.67 21.66
N THR A 23 -13.47 -5.97 22.18
CA THR A 23 -13.39 -5.51 23.57
C THR A 23 -14.08 -4.17 23.79
N LEU A 24 -14.49 -3.48 22.71
CA LEU A 24 -15.26 -2.24 22.79
C LEU A 24 -16.72 -2.58 23.10
N LEU A 25 -17.08 -2.48 24.37
CA LEU A 25 -18.37 -2.95 24.88
C LEU A 25 -19.51 -1.96 24.65
N ASP A 26 -19.21 -0.67 24.67
CA ASP A 26 -20.21 0.38 24.54
C ASP A 26 -20.65 0.54 23.07
N PRO A 27 -21.92 0.27 22.73
CA PRO A 27 -22.43 0.40 21.38
C PRO A 27 -22.57 1.84 20.89
N VAL A 28 -22.59 2.81 21.81
CA VAL A 28 -22.68 4.24 21.46
C VAL A 28 -21.30 4.76 21.03
N GLN A 29 -20.26 4.40 21.78
CA GLN A 29 -18.88 4.78 21.43
C GLN A 29 -18.32 4.00 20.25
N ALA A 30 -18.78 2.77 20.04
CA ALA A 30 -18.34 1.91 18.95
C ALA A 30 -19.54 1.27 18.24
N PRO A 31 -20.22 1.99 17.34
CA PRO A 31 -21.36 1.48 16.59
C PRO A 31 -21.00 0.24 15.76
N ALA A 32 -21.91 -0.71 15.67
CA ALA A 32 -21.68 -1.98 14.99
C ALA A 32 -21.31 -1.80 13.51
N LEU A 33 -21.97 -0.87 12.83
CA LEU A 33 -21.72 -0.57 11.42
C LEU A 33 -20.31 0.02 11.21
N GLU A 34 -19.87 0.91 12.09
CA GLU A 34 -18.53 1.51 12.02
C GLU A 34 -17.44 0.44 12.24
N LEU A 35 -17.62 -0.42 13.24
CA LEU A 35 -16.71 -1.54 13.50
C LEU A 35 -16.64 -2.51 12.31
N ALA A 36 -17.76 -2.83 11.68
CA ALA A 36 -17.81 -3.67 10.49
C ALA A 36 -17.08 -3.01 9.31
N THR A 37 -17.26 -1.69 9.11
CA THR A 37 -16.61 -0.92 8.05
C THR A 37 -15.09 -0.91 8.26
N ILE A 38 -14.62 -0.55 9.46
CA ILE A 38 -13.19 -0.53 9.79
C ILE A 38 -12.57 -1.93 9.62
N TYR A 39 -13.27 -2.97 10.06
CA TYR A 39 -12.78 -4.33 9.89
C TYR A 39 -12.68 -4.74 8.42
N HIS A 40 -13.62 -4.28 7.59
CA HIS A 40 -13.58 -4.55 6.16
C HIS A 40 -12.40 -3.83 5.47
N GLU A 41 -12.03 -2.65 5.95
CA GLU A 41 -10.85 -1.90 5.47
C GLU A 41 -9.52 -2.61 5.81
N ARG A 42 -9.50 -3.57 6.73
CA ARG A 42 -8.33 -4.40 7.03
C ARG A 42 -7.75 -5.10 5.79
N TRP A 43 -8.59 -5.41 4.80
CA TRP A 43 -8.13 -5.99 3.52
C TRP A 43 -7.18 -5.08 2.75
N GLU A 44 -7.19 -3.78 3.02
CA GLU A 44 -6.23 -2.85 2.42
C GLU A 44 -4.80 -3.14 2.87
N VAL A 45 -4.61 -3.60 4.10
CA VAL A 45 -3.30 -4.03 4.61
C VAL A 45 -2.77 -5.25 3.84
N GLU A 46 -3.63 -6.21 3.52
CA GLU A 46 -3.25 -7.37 2.71
C GLU A 46 -2.88 -6.97 1.28
N SER A 47 -3.61 -6.02 0.70
CA SER A 47 -3.28 -5.43 -0.60
C SER A 47 -1.92 -4.75 -0.58
N VAL A 48 -1.60 -3.98 0.46
CA VAL A 48 -0.27 -3.35 0.64
C VAL A 48 0.83 -4.40 0.71
N PHE A 49 0.63 -5.49 1.46
CA PHE A 49 1.61 -6.57 1.52
C PHE A 49 1.81 -7.28 0.18
N ASP A 50 0.73 -7.47 -0.60
CA ASP A 50 0.84 -8.03 -1.94
C ASP A 50 1.58 -7.07 -2.88
N GLU A 51 1.27 -5.79 -2.85
CA GLU A 51 1.97 -4.76 -3.61
C GLU A 51 3.46 -4.72 -3.30
N LEU A 52 3.84 -4.78 -2.03
CA LEU A 52 5.23 -4.82 -1.60
C LEU A 52 5.95 -6.09 -2.07
N LYS A 53 5.35 -7.26 -1.86
CA LYS A 53 5.97 -8.55 -2.16
C LYS A 53 6.00 -8.86 -3.65
N THR A 54 4.89 -8.59 -4.34
CA THR A 54 4.69 -9.05 -5.72
C THR A 54 5.16 -8.00 -6.73
N HIS A 55 4.85 -6.73 -6.49
CA HIS A 55 5.08 -5.68 -7.48
C HIS A 55 6.38 -4.91 -7.25
N LEU A 56 6.75 -4.61 -6.03
CA LEU A 56 8.00 -3.90 -5.72
C LEU A 56 9.21 -4.84 -5.66
N ALA A 57 9.11 -5.94 -4.95
CA ALA A 57 10.22 -6.89 -4.80
C ALA A 57 10.54 -7.69 -6.08
N GLN A 58 9.82 -7.51 -7.19
CA GLN A 58 10.08 -8.12 -8.50
C GLN A 58 10.31 -9.64 -8.43
N ARG A 59 9.42 -10.37 -7.79
CA ARG A 59 9.55 -11.83 -7.54
C ARG A 59 10.73 -12.25 -6.65
N ARG A 60 11.51 -11.31 -6.13
CA ARG A 60 12.57 -11.62 -5.14
C ARG A 60 11.92 -11.72 -3.77
N ARG A 61 11.71 -12.94 -3.34
CA ARG A 61 11.09 -13.23 -2.04
C ARG A 61 12.02 -13.06 -0.84
N THR A 62 13.32 -12.83 -1.09
CA THR A 62 14.32 -12.74 -0.03
C THR A 62 15.05 -11.42 -0.05
N LEU A 63 15.22 -10.85 1.13
CA LEU A 63 16.10 -9.71 1.35
C LEU A 63 17.55 -10.13 1.04
N ARG A 64 18.29 -9.27 0.38
CA ARG A 64 19.65 -9.55 -0.07
C ARG A 64 20.69 -9.37 1.04
N SER A 65 20.40 -8.46 1.94
CA SER A 65 21.31 -8.13 3.02
C SER A 65 21.46 -9.29 4.00
N LYS A 66 22.68 -9.48 4.46
CA LYS A 66 23.04 -10.48 5.47
C LYS A 66 23.26 -9.88 6.86
N THR A 67 23.17 -8.55 6.98
CA THR A 67 23.32 -7.84 8.25
C THR A 67 21.98 -7.30 8.73
N PRO A 68 21.71 -7.26 10.04
CA PRO A 68 20.44 -6.73 10.57
C PRO A 68 20.13 -5.31 10.09
N ASP A 69 21.12 -4.42 10.07
CA ASP A 69 20.93 -3.05 9.63
C ASP A 69 20.65 -2.95 8.13
N GLY A 70 21.34 -3.74 7.34
CA GLY A 70 21.08 -3.81 5.91
C GLY A 70 19.69 -4.38 5.58
N VAL A 71 19.20 -5.36 6.34
CA VAL A 71 17.81 -5.86 6.22
C VAL A 71 16.81 -4.76 6.52
N ARG A 72 17.04 -3.99 7.59
CA ARG A 72 16.19 -2.83 7.93
C ARG A 72 16.18 -1.78 6.82
N GLN A 73 17.36 -1.42 6.30
CA GLN A 73 17.48 -0.45 5.21
C GLN A 73 16.74 -0.92 3.95
N GLU A 74 16.90 -2.19 3.57
CA GLU A 74 16.22 -2.76 2.42
C GLU A 74 14.69 -2.75 2.60
N PHE A 75 14.21 -3.13 3.78
CA PHE A 75 12.79 -3.10 4.11
C PHE A 75 12.22 -1.68 4.09
N TYR A 76 12.88 -0.73 4.74
CA TYR A 76 12.45 0.67 4.72
C TYR A 76 12.51 1.27 3.30
N GLY A 77 13.48 0.87 2.48
CA GLY A 77 13.53 1.24 1.07
C GLY A 77 12.28 0.82 0.30
N TRP A 78 11.77 -0.40 0.55
CA TRP A 78 10.52 -0.85 -0.05
C TRP A 78 9.29 -0.08 0.44
N VAL A 79 9.22 0.18 1.74
CA VAL A 79 8.13 0.97 2.34
C VAL A 79 8.12 2.40 1.79
N LEU A 80 9.28 3.04 1.69
CA LEU A 80 9.40 4.40 1.11
C LEU A 80 9.00 4.42 -0.37
N MET A 81 9.40 3.40 -1.14
CA MET A 81 9.02 3.31 -2.55
C MET A 81 7.50 3.11 -2.70
N HIS A 82 6.91 2.26 -1.87
CA HIS A 82 5.45 2.06 -1.83
C HIS A 82 4.74 3.39 -1.53
N TYR A 83 5.19 4.07 -0.49
CA TYR A 83 4.65 5.39 -0.10
C TYR A 83 4.74 6.40 -1.25
N ALA A 84 5.89 6.48 -1.94
CA ALA A 84 6.06 7.38 -3.06
C ALA A 84 5.10 7.09 -4.22
N VAL A 85 4.87 5.82 -4.54
CA VAL A 85 3.90 5.42 -5.57
C VAL A 85 2.48 5.78 -5.14
N CYS A 86 2.09 5.48 -3.90
CA CYS A 86 0.78 5.85 -3.35
C CYS A 86 0.55 7.36 -3.34
N TRP A 87 1.59 8.14 -3.01
CA TRP A 87 1.56 9.61 -3.08
C TRP A 87 1.28 10.09 -4.51
N LEU A 88 2.00 9.58 -5.50
CA LEU A 88 1.77 9.93 -6.90
C LEU A 88 0.36 9.56 -7.36
N MET A 89 -0.16 8.41 -6.93
CA MET A 89 -1.54 7.99 -7.20
C MET A 89 -2.54 8.97 -6.56
N HIS A 90 -2.28 9.41 -5.34
CA HIS A 90 -3.13 10.38 -4.64
C HIS A 90 -3.14 11.73 -5.36
N GLU A 91 -1.99 12.25 -5.76
CA GLU A 91 -1.86 13.48 -6.54
C GLU A 91 -2.62 13.40 -7.87
N ALA A 92 -2.45 12.28 -8.59
CA ALA A 92 -3.17 12.05 -9.85
C ALA A 92 -4.68 11.96 -9.61
N ALA A 93 -5.13 11.22 -8.58
CA ALA A 93 -6.54 11.11 -8.24
C ALA A 93 -7.15 12.47 -7.90
N SER A 94 -6.46 13.27 -7.10
CA SER A 94 -6.89 14.61 -6.69
C SER A 94 -7.00 15.54 -7.90
N LYS A 95 -5.99 15.57 -8.76
CA LYS A 95 -5.94 16.40 -9.97
C LYS A 95 -7.09 16.10 -10.94
N TYR A 96 -7.42 14.84 -11.11
CA TYR A 96 -8.46 14.40 -12.04
C TYR A 96 -9.80 14.11 -11.38
N ARG A 97 -9.96 14.41 -10.09
CA ARG A 97 -11.17 14.14 -9.28
C ARG A 97 -11.62 12.67 -9.34
N LEU A 98 -10.67 11.76 -9.36
CA LEU A 98 -10.90 10.33 -9.37
C LEU A 98 -10.80 9.76 -7.96
N ARG A 99 -11.44 8.62 -7.72
CA ARG A 99 -11.17 7.83 -6.50
C ARG A 99 -9.84 7.11 -6.67
N GLN A 100 -8.92 7.22 -5.70
CA GLN A 100 -7.60 6.56 -5.72
C GLN A 100 -7.70 5.06 -5.98
N ARG A 101 -8.72 4.39 -5.42
CA ARG A 101 -9.01 2.96 -5.66
C ARG A 101 -9.25 2.56 -7.13
N LYS A 102 -9.55 3.52 -8.01
CA LYS A 102 -9.69 3.27 -9.46
C LYS A 102 -8.35 3.28 -10.20
N LEU A 103 -7.28 3.70 -9.54
CA LEU A 103 -5.94 3.75 -10.13
C LEU A 103 -5.21 2.44 -9.85
N SER A 104 -4.52 1.92 -10.87
CA SER A 104 -3.74 0.68 -10.75
C SER A 104 -2.36 0.97 -10.18
N PHE A 105 -2.04 0.40 -9.02
CA PHE A 105 -0.70 0.46 -8.42
C PHE A 105 0.38 -0.06 -9.39
N THR A 106 0.14 -1.23 -9.98
CA THR A 106 1.05 -1.83 -10.97
C THR A 106 1.27 -0.94 -12.18
N GLY A 107 0.19 -0.28 -12.67
CA GLY A 107 0.28 0.68 -13.77
C GLY A 107 1.19 1.85 -13.43
N HIS A 108 1.06 2.42 -12.24
CA HIS A 108 1.89 3.54 -11.79
C HIS A 108 3.36 3.14 -11.62
N ILE A 109 3.66 1.96 -11.09
CA ILE A 109 5.04 1.44 -11.04
C ILE A 109 5.63 1.30 -12.44
N GLN A 110 4.87 0.79 -13.40
CA GLN A 110 5.35 0.65 -14.77
C GLN A 110 5.62 2.01 -15.43
N LEU A 111 4.73 2.99 -15.23
CA LEU A 111 4.94 4.36 -15.69
C LEU A 111 6.18 4.97 -15.05
N PHE A 112 6.34 4.84 -13.74
CA PHE A 112 7.52 5.32 -13.03
C PHE A 112 8.82 4.70 -13.58
N ARG A 113 8.84 3.37 -13.78
CA ARG A 113 10.00 2.69 -14.38
C ARG A 113 10.32 3.14 -15.80
N ARG A 114 9.31 3.44 -16.60
CA ARG A 114 9.50 3.95 -17.97
C ARG A 114 9.97 5.39 -17.97
N ALA A 115 9.53 6.20 -17.02
CA ALA A 115 9.92 7.61 -16.89
C ALA A 115 11.34 7.78 -16.32
N GLN A 116 11.89 6.75 -15.65
CA GLN A 116 13.27 6.82 -15.17
C GLN A 116 14.23 6.90 -16.38
N PRO A 117 15.14 7.91 -16.40
CA PRO A 117 16.13 7.99 -17.45
C PRO A 117 16.99 6.71 -17.46
N ARG A 118 17.16 6.13 -18.62
CA ARG A 118 17.99 4.93 -18.81
C ARG A 118 19.49 5.17 -18.54
N SER A 119 19.90 6.41 -18.47
CA SER A 119 21.28 6.81 -18.17
C SER A 119 21.43 7.00 -16.67
N GLY A 120 22.50 6.44 -16.10
CA GLY A 120 22.91 6.42 -14.70
C GLY A 120 22.87 7.74 -13.93
N ALA A 121 21.73 8.45 -13.96
CA ALA A 121 21.49 9.70 -13.28
C ALA A 121 21.70 9.63 -11.75
N PHE A 122 21.79 8.41 -11.20
CA PHE A 122 22.15 8.15 -9.81
C PHE A 122 23.58 7.62 -9.63
N SER A 123 24.40 7.64 -10.69
CA SER A 123 25.82 7.37 -10.56
C SER A 123 26.50 8.53 -9.81
N PRO A 124 27.38 8.26 -8.83
CA PRO A 124 28.16 9.32 -8.17
C PRO A 124 28.96 10.21 -9.13
N SER A 125 29.31 9.68 -10.30
CA SER A 125 29.96 10.43 -11.37
C SER A 125 29.03 11.44 -12.06
N ALA A 126 27.74 11.14 -12.19
CA ALA A 126 26.76 12.05 -12.80
C ALA A 126 26.45 13.25 -11.89
N ALA A 127 26.46 13.06 -10.55
CA ALA A 127 26.29 14.14 -9.58
C ALA A 127 27.44 15.17 -9.66
N LYS A 128 28.67 14.73 -9.90
CA LYS A 128 29.83 15.62 -10.09
C LYS A 128 29.73 16.44 -11.38
N THR A 129 29.18 15.90 -12.46
CA THR A 129 28.99 16.60 -13.73
C THR A 129 27.90 17.67 -13.61
N ALA A 130 26.84 17.43 -12.85
CA ALA A 130 25.76 18.40 -12.62
C ALA A 130 26.25 19.62 -11.79
N GLN A 131 27.16 19.41 -10.84
CA GLN A 131 27.77 20.50 -10.04
C GLN A 131 28.79 21.35 -10.83
N ALA A 132 29.36 20.83 -11.90
CA ALA A 132 30.31 21.58 -12.77
C ALA A 132 29.62 22.47 -13.82
N LEU A 133 28.28 22.42 -13.92
CA LEU A 133 27.45 23.17 -14.87
C LEU A 133 26.68 24.33 -14.21
N VAL A 134 26.89 24.59 -12.92
CA VAL A 134 26.37 25.71 -12.14
C VAL A 134 27.52 26.64 -11.77
#